data_d2f7433855470da74a6987f67f62f2a8
#
_entry.id   d2f7433855470da74a6987f67f62f2a8
#
_cell.length_a   1.000
_cell.length_b   1.000
_cell.length_c   1.000
_cell.angle_alpha   90.00
_cell.angle_beta   90.00
_cell.angle_gamma   90.00
#
_symmetry.space_group_name_H-M   'P 1'
#
loop_
_entity.id
_entity.type
_entity.pdbx_description
1 polymer ?
#
loop_
_entity_poly.entity_id
_entity_poly.type
_entity_poly.pdbx_seq_one_letter_code
_entity_poly.pdbx_strand_id
1 'polypeptide(L)'
;IKISEKTGKYVVVGYKKAFMPVTDKALEILNCERYQDVSSILAVYPLYLPKDGKKALEEQEFCEWLKNGCHPLSFMLQIAGSVKSVIALTNEKGFGIVQLKFENGVVGNLHLADVSKPARDEYRIYGNGWSIDIEGSGCIALRRGIPSYEYDNAVSFAPEGFDSGDIVWEPATCQASPENKALFVQGMVQQLNYFCQCVLTKTPPVRGSLVFARQITQVFEAALISEGKEIFLKEKI
;
A
#
# COMPACT_ATOMS: atom_id res chain seq x y z
N ILE A 1 8.86 -19.01 -7.89
CA ILE A 1 8.20 -19.80 -6.84
C ILE A 1 8.74 -21.24 -6.89
N LYS A 2 8.47 -22.03 -7.92
CA LYS A 2 8.89 -23.46 -8.03
C LYS A 2 10.36 -23.73 -7.68
N ILE A 3 11.29 -22.86 -8.09
CA ILE A 3 12.72 -23.03 -7.78
C ILE A 3 12.98 -22.80 -6.29
N SER A 4 12.37 -21.76 -5.68
CA SER A 4 12.50 -21.48 -4.25
C SER A 4 11.95 -22.64 -3.41
N GLU A 5 10.79 -23.17 -3.76
CA GLU A 5 10.21 -24.36 -3.13
C GLU A 5 11.11 -25.59 -3.25
N LYS A 6 11.63 -25.87 -4.47
CA LYS A 6 12.53 -27.01 -4.72
C LYS A 6 13.86 -26.91 -3.95
N THR A 7 14.39 -25.70 -3.79
CA THR A 7 15.71 -25.50 -3.18
C THR A 7 15.63 -25.14 -1.68
N GLY A 8 14.44 -24.82 -1.18
CA GLY A 8 14.24 -24.30 0.19
C GLY A 8 14.89 -22.94 0.43
N LYS A 9 15.26 -22.21 -0.62
CA LYS A 9 15.91 -20.90 -0.51
C LYS A 9 14.86 -19.78 -0.43
N TYR A 10 15.08 -18.85 0.49
CA TYR A 10 14.20 -17.68 0.65
C TYR A 10 14.51 -16.60 -0.38
N VAL A 11 13.46 -15.94 -0.83
CA VAL A 11 13.53 -14.78 -1.72
C VAL A 11 12.59 -13.71 -1.18
N VAL A 12 13.11 -12.49 -1.02
CA VAL A 12 12.32 -11.29 -0.70
C VAL A 12 12.54 -10.27 -1.81
N VAL A 13 11.46 -9.80 -2.41
CA VAL A 13 11.50 -8.78 -3.46
C VAL A 13 11.51 -7.39 -2.81
N GLY A 14 12.28 -6.46 -3.39
CA GLY A 14 12.59 -5.13 -2.87
C GLY A 14 11.44 -4.13 -2.83
N TYR A 15 10.31 -4.48 -2.24
CA TYR A 15 9.14 -3.61 -2.12
C TYR A 15 9.22 -2.74 -0.86
N LYS A 16 10.14 -1.78 -0.87
CA LYS A 16 10.48 -0.95 0.29
C LYS A 16 9.29 -0.33 1.03
N LYS A 17 8.24 0.09 0.30
CA LYS A 17 7.06 0.72 0.91
C LYS A 17 6.26 -0.22 1.83
N ALA A 18 6.33 -1.52 1.62
CA ALA A 18 5.77 -2.51 2.54
C ALA A 18 6.54 -2.57 3.88
N PHE A 19 7.75 -2.01 3.95
CA PHE A 19 8.65 -2.09 5.11
C PHE A 19 8.93 -0.73 5.75
N MET A 20 8.25 0.35 5.35
CA MET A 20 8.45 1.66 5.99
C MET A 20 8.10 1.61 7.49
N PRO A 21 8.79 2.35 8.36
CA PRO A 21 8.40 2.50 9.76
C PRO A 21 6.94 2.94 9.94
N VAL A 22 6.45 3.83 9.07
CA VAL A 22 5.03 4.26 9.06
C VAL A 22 4.09 3.13 8.65
N THR A 23 4.50 2.21 7.77
CA THR A 23 3.73 1.01 7.43
C THR A 23 3.64 0.06 8.63
N ASP A 24 4.76 -0.16 9.34
CA ASP A 24 4.78 -0.98 10.56
C ASP A 24 3.91 -0.35 11.65
N LYS A 25 3.95 0.98 11.80
CA LYS A 25 3.10 1.69 12.75
C LYS A 25 1.61 1.62 12.38
N ALA A 26 1.28 1.72 11.09
CA ALA A 26 -0.09 1.52 10.63
C ALA A 26 -0.60 0.11 10.98
N LEU A 27 0.20 -0.92 10.72
CA LEU A 27 -0.14 -2.31 11.07
C LEU A 27 -0.29 -2.50 12.59
N GLU A 28 0.55 -1.86 13.41
CA GLU A 28 0.42 -1.85 14.86
C GLU A 28 -0.92 -1.26 15.30
N ILE A 29 -1.32 -0.12 14.71
CA ILE A 29 -2.61 0.52 14.99
C ILE A 29 -3.77 -0.40 14.58
N LEU A 30 -3.71 -0.99 13.38
CA LEU A 30 -4.75 -1.87 12.84
C LEU A 30 -4.87 -3.20 13.61
N ASN A 31 -3.88 -3.60 14.39
CA ASN A 31 -3.97 -4.74 15.31
C ASN A 31 -4.79 -4.44 16.57
N CYS A 32 -5.11 -3.18 16.84
CA CYS A 32 -6.00 -2.80 17.93
C CYS A 32 -7.45 -3.07 17.51
N GLU A 33 -8.24 -3.73 18.38
CA GLU A 33 -9.64 -4.08 18.12
C GLU A 33 -10.48 -2.90 17.60
N ARG A 34 -10.24 -1.70 18.13
CA ARG A 34 -10.94 -0.47 17.72
C ARG A 34 -10.69 -0.08 16.27
N TYR A 35 -9.55 -0.43 15.66
CA TYR A 35 -9.10 0.07 14.36
C TYR A 35 -8.90 -1.04 13.31
N GLN A 36 -9.33 -2.26 13.59
CA GLN A 36 -9.12 -3.40 12.69
C GLN A 36 -10.03 -3.39 11.46
N ASP A 37 -11.20 -2.75 11.54
CA ASP A 37 -12.21 -2.75 10.48
C ASP A 37 -11.90 -1.68 9.42
N VAL A 38 -10.98 -1.99 8.53
CA VAL A 38 -10.65 -1.14 7.38
C VAL A 38 -11.76 -1.23 6.34
N SER A 39 -12.35 -0.09 5.96
CA SER A 39 -13.36 0.01 4.90
C SER A 39 -12.74 0.30 3.53
N SER A 40 -11.77 1.22 3.49
CA SER A 40 -11.13 1.60 2.24
C SER A 40 -9.73 2.18 2.42
N ILE A 41 -8.97 2.18 1.32
CA ILE A 41 -7.62 2.76 1.25
C ILE A 41 -7.54 3.69 0.04
N LEU A 42 -7.05 4.90 0.24
CA LEU A 42 -6.67 5.83 -0.82
C LEU A 42 -5.15 5.96 -0.85
N ALA A 43 -4.57 5.81 -2.04
CA ALA A 43 -3.18 6.15 -2.30
C ALA A 43 -3.11 7.18 -3.43
N VAL A 44 -2.26 8.19 -3.28
CA VAL A 44 -1.93 9.17 -4.33
C VAL A 44 -0.46 9.01 -4.67
N TYR A 45 -0.16 8.79 -5.95
CA TYR A 45 1.21 8.55 -6.38
C TYR A 45 1.48 9.20 -7.75
N PRO A 46 2.66 9.82 -7.96
CA PRO A 46 3.05 10.42 -9.24
C PRO A 46 3.36 9.33 -10.27
N LEU A 47 2.33 8.89 -10.98
CA LEU A 47 2.38 7.71 -11.84
C LEU A 47 1.37 7.83 -12.97
N TYR A 48 1.60 7.13 -14.08
CA TYR A 48 0.67 7.03 -15.20
C TYR A 48 0.73 5.65 -15.85
N LEU A 49 -0.37 5.24 -16.48
CA LEU A 49 -0.43 4.06 -17.33
C LEU A 49 -0.02 4.41 -18.76
N PRO A 50 0.59 3.50 -19.53
CA PRO A 50 0.82 3.70 -20.94
C PRO A 50 -0.52 3.80 -21.70
N LYS A 51 -0.56 4.55 -22.77
CA LYS A 51 -1.77 4.77 -23.59
C LYS A 51 -2.36 3.46 -24.13
N ASP A 52 -1.50 2.54 -24.55
CA ASP A 52 -1.86 1.21 -25.02
C ASP A 52 -1.20 0.17 -24.10
N GLY A 53 -1.94 -0.23 -23.07
CA GLY A 53 -1.46 -1.18 -22.10
C GLY A 53 -1.30 -2.61 -22.63
N LYS A 54 -2.15 -3.02 -23.60
CA LYS A 54 -2.04 -4.35 -24.23
C LYS A 54 -0.75 -4.44 -25.03
N LYS A 55 -0.49 -3.42 -25.86
CA LYS A 55 0.75 -3.34 -26.63
C LYS A 55 1.97 -3.32 -25.71
N ALA A 56 1.95 -2.55 -24.63
CA ALA A 56 3.04 -2.51 -23.66
C ALA A 56 3.33 -3.89 -23.05
N LEU A 57 2.30 -4.72 -22.79
CA LEU A 57 2.48 -6.10 -22.33
C LEU A 57 3.02 -7.03 -23.41
N GLU A 58 2.52 -6.95 -24.64
CA GLU A 58 2.93 -7.79 -25.75
C GLU A 58 4.38 -7.54 -26.17
N GLU A 59 4.79 -6.28 -26.22
CA GLU A 59 6.15 -5.85 -26.56
C GLU A 59 7.09 -5.88 -25.37
N GLN A 60 6.61 -6.24 -24.15
CA GLN A 60 7.34 -6.21 -22.90
C GLN A 60 7.98 -4.83 -22.60
N GLU A 61 7.27 -3.77 -22.96
CA GLU A 61 7.72 -2.40 -22.78
C GLU A 61 7.87 -2.06 -21.29
N PHE A 62 9.07 -1.60 -20.91
CA PHE A 62 9.34 -1.18 -19.54
C PHE A 62 8.82 0.24 -19.30
N CYS A 63 7.54 0.37 -19.02
CA CYS A 63 6.87 1.65 -18.78
C CYS A 63 6.92 2.11 -17.31
N GLU A 64 6.54 3.36 -17.07
CA GLU A 64 6.56 3.98 -15.74
C GLU A 64 5.70 3.20 -14.72
N TRP A 65 4.55 2.67 -15.16
CA TRP A 65 3.69 1.81 -14.34
C TRP A 65 4.42 0.57 -13.80
N LEU A 66 5.11 -0.17 -14.66
CA LEU A 66 5.86 -1.36 -14.26
C LEU A 66 7.07 -1.03 -13.39
N LYS A 67 7.66 0.16 -13.59
CA LYS A 67 8.82 0.61 -12.84
C LYS A 67 8.50 1.06 -11.42
N ASN A 68 7.48 1.89 -11.24
CA ASN A 68 7.20 2.58 -10.00
C ASN A 68 5.86 2.19 -9.33
N GLY A 69 4.94 1.55 -10.05
CA GLY A 69 3.63 1.13 -9.51
C GLY A 69 3.75 0.15 -8.34
N CYS A 70 4.86 -0.59 -8.24
CA CYS A 70 5.12 -1.47 -7.11
C CYS A 70 5.18 -0.73 -5.77
N HIS A 71 5.52 0.55 -5.76
CA HIS A 71 5.63 1.32 -4.53
C HIS A 71 4.27 1.50 -3.83
N PRO A 72 3.26 2.16 -4.42
CA PRO A 72 1.96 2.29 -3.77
C PRO A 72 1.26 0.94 -3.61
N LEU A 73 1.36 0.04 -4.59
CA LEU A 73 0.72 -1.27 -4.51
C LEU A 73 1.26 -2.11 -3.37
N SER A 74 2.58 -2.10 -3.13
CA SER A 74 3.14 -2.87 -2.01
C SER A 74 2.69 -2.37 -0.65
N PHE A 75 2.46 -1.06 -0.49
CA PHE A 75 1.83 -0.52 0.72
C PHE A 75 0.38 -1.02 0.83
N MET A 76 -0.43 -0.83 -0.21
CA MET A 76 -1.85 -1.19 -0.19
C MET A 76 -2.08 -2.68 0.07
N LEU A 77 -1.31 -3.56 -0.59
CA LEU A 77 -1.39 -5.00 -0.37
C LEU A 77 -0.88 -5.40 1.03
N GLN A 78 0.10 -4.69 1.58
CA GLN A 78 0.58 -4.95 2.95
C GLN A 78 -0.49 -4.63 4.00
N ILE A 79 -1.33 -3.61 3.75
CA ILE A 79 -2.41 -3.21 4.65
C ILE A 79 -3.66 -4.09 4.47
N ALA A 80 -4.11 -4.30 3.23
CA ALA A 80 -5.40 -4.93 2.95
C ALA A 80 -5.32 -6.38 2.45
N GLY A 81 -4.12 -6.90 2.20
CA GLY A 81 -3.95 -8.29 1.76
C GLY A 81 -4.14 -8.50 0.26
N SER A 82 -4.74 -9.63 -0.10
CA SER A 82 -4.85 -10.10 -1.49
C SER A 82 -5.90 -9.32 -2.29
N VAL A 83 -5.56 -8.96 -3.52
CA VAL A 83 -6.46 -8.30 -4.48
C VAL A 83 -7.28 -9.34 -5.23
N LYS A 84 -8.59 -9.14 -5.30
CA LYS A 84 -9.56 -9.94 -6.02
C LYS A 84 -9.77 -9.46 -7.46
N SER A 85 -9.91 -8.14 -7.65
CA SER A 85 -10.13 -7.55 -8.96
C SER A 85 -9.58 -6.12 -9.07
N VAL A 86 -9.39 -5.68 -10.31
CA VAL A 86 -8.81 -4.39 -10.67
C VAL A 86 -9.65 -3.72 -11.74
N ILE A 87 -9.87 -2.40 -11.61
CA ILE A 87 -10.43 -1.52 -12.64
C ILE A 87 -9.48 -0.34 -12.81
N ALA A 88 -9.09 -0.01 -14.04
CA ALA A 88 -8.31 1.19 -14.33
C ALA A 88 -9.09 2.14 -15.23
N LEU A 89 -9.21 3.40 -14.79
CA LEU A 89 -9.85 4.49 -15.52
C LEU A 89 -8.83 5.62 -15.66
N THR A 90 -8.40 5.89 -16.89
CA THR A 90 -7.40 6.91 -17.16
C THR A 90 -7.80 7.82 -18.32
N ASN A 91 -7.27 9.02 -18.31
CA ASN A 91 -7.35 9.92 -19.44
C ASN A 91 -6.31 9.54 -20.53
N GLU A 92 -6.29 10.29 -21.64
CA GLU A 92 -5.38 10.05 -22.76
C GLU A 92 -3.88 10.11 -22.41
N LYS A 93 -3.54 10.76 -21.30
CA LYS A 93 -2.16 10.87 -20.78
C LYS A 93 -1.81 9.76 -19.81
N GLY A 94 -2.76 8.87 -19.47
CA GLY A 94 -2.55 7.77 -18.53
C GLY A 94 -2.75 8.13 -17.05
N PHE A 95 -3.14 9.36 -16.72
CA PHE A 95 -3.49 9.77 -15.36
C PHE A 95 -4.95 9.45 -15.05
N GLY A 96 -5.23 9.10 -13.80
CA GLY A 96 -6.58 8.70 -13.38
C GLY A 96 -6.57 7.86 -12.11
N ILE A 97 -7.31 6.77 -12.12
CA ILE A 97 -7.42 5.88 -10.96
C ILE A 97 -7.25 4.41 -11.34
N VAL A 98 -6.61 3.65 -10.45
CA VAL A 98 -6.64 2.19 -10.42
C VAL A 98 -7.38 1.78 -9.14
N GLN A 99 -8.56 1.21 -9.32
CA GLN A 99 -9.39 0.71 -8.22
C GLN A 99 -9.08 -0.77 -7.99
N LEU A 100 -8.94 -1.14 -6.72
CA LEU A 100 -8.65 -2.49 -6.27
C LEU A 100 -9.81 -2.97 -5.38
N LYS A 101 -10.32 -4.17 -5.61
CA LYS A 101 -11.15 -4.88 -4.63
C LYS A 101 -10.31 -5.95 -3.98
N PHE A 102 -10.25 -5.94 -2.67
CA PHE A 102 -9.52 -6.94 -1.88
C PHE A 102 -10.43 -8.11 -1.49
N GLU A 103 -9.82 -9.27 -1.23
CA GLU A 103 -10.58 -10.49 -0.87
C GLU A 103 -11.36 -10.34 0.44
N ASN A 104 -10.86 -9.50 1.37
CA ASN A 104 -11.52 -9.20 2.65
C ASN A 104 -12.62 -8.12 2.55
N GLY A 105 -12.95 -7.66 1.34
CA GLY A 105 -14.00 -6.65 1.11
C GLY A 105 -13.53 -5.19 1.14
N VAL A 106 -12.29 -4.92 1.52
CA VAL A 106 -11.70 -3.56 1.44
C VAL A 106 -11.66 -3.09 -0.02
N VAL A 107 -11.93 -1.81 -0.23
CA VAL A 107 -11.79 -1.15 -1.54
C VAL A 107 -10.59 -0.20 -1.51
N GLY A 108 -9.69 -0.36 -2.47
CA GLY A 108 -8.53 0.51 -2.64
C GLY A 108 -8.66 1.41 -3.87
N ASN A 109 -8.27 2.67 -3.74
CA ASN A 109 -8.17 3.60 -4.85
C ASN A 109 -6.73 4.12 -4.93
N LEU A 110 -6.03 3.79 -6.00
CA LEU A 110 -4.73 4.38 -6.32
C LEU A 110 -4.95 5.50 -7.34
N HIS A 111 -4.81 6.74 -6.89
CA HIS A 111 -4.86 7.91 -7.77
C HIS A 111 -3.51 8.11 -8.46
N LEU A 112 -3.52 8.04 -9.78
CA LEU A 112 -2.38 8.28 -10.65
C LEU A 112 -2.31 9.77 -10.95
N ALA A 113 -1.48 10.50 -10.20
CA ALA A 113 -1.48 11.94 -10.18
C ALA A 113 -0.39 12.55 -11.06
N ASP A 114 -0.75 13.60 -11.82
CA ASP A 114 0.19 14.52 -12.45
C ASP A 114 0.51 15.65 -11.46
N VAL A 115 1.59 15.50 -10.71
CA VAL A 115 1.94 16.43 -9.64
C VAL A 115 3.29 17.09 -9.87
N SER A 116 3.47 18.27 -9.27
CA SER A 116 4.75 18.98 -9.30
C SER A 116 5.86 18.19 -8.60
N LYS A 117 7.11 18.43 -9.02
CA LYS A 117 8.28 17.80 -8.39
C LYS A 117 8.94 18.74 -7.37
N PRO A 118 9.45 18.23 -6.23
CA PRO A 118 9.41 16.82 -5.83
C PRO A 118 8.01 16.38 -5.43
N ALA A 119 7.59 15.27 -5.99
CA ALA A 119 6.30 14.70 -5.69
C ALA A 119 6.29 14.03 -4.31
N ARG A 120 5.16 14.13 -3.61
CA ARG A 120 4.90 13.39 -2.37
C ARG A 120 3.90 12.30 -2.65
N ASP A 121 4.15 11.13 -2.12
CA ASP A 121 3.16 10.07 -2.07
C ASP A 121 2.34 10.21 -0.78
N GLU A 122 1.05 9.96 -0.88
CA GLU A 122 0.09 10.06 0.22
C GLU A 122 -0.71 8.76 0.32
N TYR A 123 -0.98 8.34 1.55
CA TYR A 123 -1.84 7.19 1.83
C TYR A 123 -2.84 7.54 2.92
N ARG A 124 -4.08 7.09 2.74
CA ARG A 124 -5.13 7.20 3.74
C ARG A 124 -5.86 5.89 3.89
N ILE A 125 -6.03 5.46 5.14
CA ILE A 125 -6.76 4.25 5.51
C ILE A 125 -7.97 4.70 6.29
N TYR A 126 -9.15 4.22 5.90
CA TYR A 126 -10.40 4.62 6.52
C TYR A 126 -11.07 3.43 7.20
N GLY A 127 -11.64 3.68 8.37
CA GLY A 127 -12.51 2.79 9.11
C GLY A 127 -13.70 3.54 9.72
N ASN A 128 -14.49 2.85 10.54
CA ASN A 128 -15.66 3.45 11.13
C ASN A 128 -15.29 4.37 12.31
N GLY A 129 -15.42 5.68 12.12
CA GLY A 129 -15.09 6.70 13.12
C GLY A 129 -13.60 7.00 13.27
N TRP A 130 -12.76 6.54 12.34
CA TRP A 130 -11.32 6.81 12.35
C TRP A 130 -10.70 6.82 10.95
N SER A 131 -9.56 7.49 10.82
CA SER A 131 -8.69 7.33 9.65
C SER A 131 -7.21 7.38 10.06
N ILE A 132 -6.37 6.83 9.19
CA ILE A 132 -4.92 6.94 9.28
C ILE A 132 -4.45 7.71 8.05
N ASP A 133 -3.78 8.84 8.26
CA ASP A 133 -3.17 9.65 7.21
C ASP A 133 -1.65 9.46 7.25
N ILE A 134 -1.02 9.18 6.09
CA ILE A 134 0.42 9.04 5.93
C ILE A 134 0.87 9.95 4.81
N GLU A 135 1.78 10.87 5.11
CA GLU A 135 2.41 11.76 4.14
C GLU A 135 3.84 11.31 3.87
N GLY A 136 4.09 10.81 2.66
CA GLY A 136 5.40 10.28 2.29
C GLY A 136 5.82 9.09 3.15
N SER A 137 7.01 9.21 3.77
CA SER A 137 7.57 8.17 4.64
C SER A 137 7.85 8.67 6.06
N GLY A 138 7.47 9.91 6.37
CA GLY A 138 7.96 10.63 7.55
C GLY A 138 7.00 10.70 8.72
N CYS A 139 5.70 10.64 8.47
CA CYS A 139 4.69 10.90 9.51
C CYS A 139 3.45 10.05 9.29
N ILE A 140 2.83 9.63 10.37
CA ILE A 140 1.52 8.99 10.41
C ILE A 140 0.66 9.68 11.44
N ALA A 141 -0.58 10.04 11.06
CA ALA A 141 -1.57 10.61 11.95
C ALA A 141 -2.79 9.68 12.03
N LEU A 142 -3.07 9.18 13.23
CA LEU A 142 -4.32 8.50 13.55
C LEU A 142 -5.36 9.56 13.94
N ARG A 143 -6.38 9.74 13.11
CA ARG A 143 -7.52 10.60 13.34
C ARG A 143 -8.61 9.79 14.01
N ARG A 144 -8.97 10.13 15.23
CA ARG A 144 -9.95 9.39 16.02
C ARG A 144 -11.21 10.22 16.18
N GLY A 145 -12.33 9.66 15.75
CA GLY A 145 -13.66 10.24 15.89
C GLY A 145 -14.64 9.29 16.54
N ILE A 146 -15.91 9.59 16.39
CA ILE A 146 -17.03 8.78 16.86
C ILE A 146 -17.50 7.93 15.68
N PRO A 147 -17.78 6.61 15.86
CA PRO A 147 -18.39 5.81 14.83
C PRO A 147 -19.69 6.44 14.30
N SER A 148 -19.92 6.37 13.00
CA SER A 148 -21.03 7.08 12.34
C SER A 148 -22.41 6.67 12.87
N TYR A 149 -22.57 5.43 13.30
CA TYR A 149 -23.83 4.91 13.87
C TYR A 149 -24.11 5.41 15.29
N GLU A 150 -23.12 5.97 15.99
CA GLU A 150 -23.28 6.59 17.30
C GLU A 150 -23.55 8.09 17.22
N TYR A 151 -23.50 8.65 16.01
CA TYR A 151 -23.66 10.09 15.74
C TYR A 151 -25.11 10.42 15.43
N ASP A 152 -26.01 10.25 16.42
CA ASP A 152 -27.47 10.30 16.22
C ASP A 152 -28.07 11.73 16.26
N ASN A 153 -27.31 12.72 16.63
CA ASN A 153 -27.76 14.11 16.64
C ASN A 153 -26.61 15.03 16.19
N ALA A 154 -26.93 16.12 15.53
CA ALA A 154 -25.99 17.11 15.00
C ALA A 154 -25.11 17.79 16.08
N VAL A 155 -24.43 17.01 16.91
CA VAL A 155 -23.43 17.47 17.88
C VAL A 155 -22.06 17.52 17.20
N SER A 156 -21.43 18.69 17.31
CA SER A 156 -20.11 18.91 16.74
C SER A 156 -18.96 18.40 17.62
N PHE A 157 -19.26 17.77 18.73
CA PHE A 157 -18.27 17.37 19.74
C PHE A 157 -18.43 15.90 20.10
N ALA A 158 -17.30 15.25 20.39
CA ALA A 158 -17.33 13.92 21.00
C ALA A 158 -18.00 13.99 22.39
N PRO A 159 -18.81 12.99 22.78
CA PRO A 159 -19.36 12.93 24.13
C PRO A 159 -18.26 12.97 25.19
N GLU A 160 -18.58 13.47 26.38
CA GLU A 160 -17.66 13.50 27.51
C GLU A 160 -17.16 12.07 27.82
N GLY A 161 -15.84 11.93 28.01
CA GLY A 161 -15.20 10.65 28.28
C GLY A 161 -14.90 9.80 27.02
N PHE A 162 -15.32 10.23 25.82
CA PHE A 162 -14.98 9.52 24.61
C PHE A 162 -13.52 9.83 24.20
N ASP A 163 -12.72 8.77 24.02
CA ASP A 163 -11.33 8.89 23.58
C ASP A 163 -11.26 9.24 22.09
N SER A 164 -11.13 10.51 21.78
CA SER A 164 -11.10 11.07 20.43
C SER A 164 -9.90 11.99 20.21
N GLY A 165 -9.79 12.53 19.00
CA GLY A 165 -8.73 13.44 18.61
C GLY A 165 -7.54 12.75 17.96
N ASP A 166 -6.58 13.53 17.48
CA ASP A 166 -5.49 13.06 16.64
C ASP A 166 -4.29 12.59 17.45
N ILE A 167 -3.67 11.51 17.03
CA ILE A 167 -2.36 11.06 17.49
C ILE A 167 -1.40 11.08 16.30
N VAL A 168 -0.31 11.86 16.44
CA VAL A 168 0.74 11.92 15.42
C VAL A 168 1.97 11.16 15.90
N TRP A 169 2.54 10.36 15.01
CA TRP A 169 3.76 9.61 15.26
C TRP A 169 4.75 9.80 14.11
N GLU A 170 6.00 9.99 14.45
CA GLU A 170 7.12 10.07 13.54
C GLU A 170 8.22 9.10 13.97
N PRO A 171 8.93 8.45 13.03
CA PRO A 171 10.05 7.59 13.38
C PRO A 171 11.19 8.40 13.98
N ALA A 172 11.85 7.86 15.02
CA ALA A 172 12.99 8.50 15.66
C ALA A 172 14.21 8.53 14.71
N THR A 173 14.45 9.69 14.11
CA THR A 173 15.55 9.89 13.13
C THR A 173 16.43 11.09 13.47
N CYS A 174 16.35 11.60 14.70
CA CYS A 174 17.01 12.86 15.10
C CYS A 174 18.54 12.85 15.00
N GLN A 175 19.16 11.67 15.05
CA GLN A 175 20.62 11.53 14.96
C GLN A 175 21.08 10.93 13.61
N ALA A 176 20.17 10.71 12.67
CA ALA A 176 20.52 10.15 11.38
C ALA A 176 21.05 11.22 10.44
N SER A 177 22.07 10.89 9.62
CA SER A 177 22.44 11.73 8.48
C SER A 177 21.30 11.77 7.44
N PRO A 178 21.23 12.78 6.54
CA PRO A 178 20.20 12.84 5.51
C PRO A 178 20.10 11.55 4.66
N GLU A 179 21.25 10.98 4.28
CA GLU A 179 21.32 9.74 3.49
C GLU A 179 20.79 8.54 4.28
N ASN A 180 21.26 8.38 5.51
CA ASN A 180 20.82 7.28 6.38
C ASN A 180 19.35 7.42 6.75
N LYS A 181 18.87 8.65 6.98
CA LYS A 181 17.46 8.93 7.21
C LYS A 181 16.60 8.44 6.05
N ALA A 182 16.98 8.76 4.80
CA ALA A 182 16.24 8.34 3.61
C ALA A 182 16.16 6.82 3.49
N LEU A 183 17.26 6.09 3.71
CA LEU A 183 17.27 4.63 3.67
C LEU A 183 16.37 4.02 4.76
N PHE A 184 16.37 4.61 5.95
CA PHE A 184 15.57 4.15 7.08
C PHE A 184 14.08 4.43 6.87
N VAL A 185 13.66 5.68 6.63
CA VAL A 185 12.24 6.04 6.52
C VAL A 185 11.56 5.43 5.30
N GLN A 186 12.32 5.12 4.23
CA GLN A 186 11.79 4.46 3.05
C GLN A 186 11.68 2.93 3.16
N GLY A 187 12.10 2.34 4.29
CA GLY A 187 11.94 0.91 4.56
C GLY A 187 13.05 0.01 4.03
N MET A 188 14.13 0.55 3.48
CA MET A 188 15.23 -0.25 2.93
C MET A 188 15.99 -1.01 4.03
N VAL A 189 16.29 -0.34 5.14
CA VAL A 189 16.96 -0.95 6.29
C VAL A 189 16.10 -2.05 6.91
N GLN A 190 14.80 -1.77 7.09
CA GLN A 190 13.85 -2.73 7.67
C GLN A 190 13.68 -3.95 6.77
N GLN A 191 13.64 -3.77 5.46
CA GLN A 191 13.55 -4.87 4.50
C GLN A 191 14.75 -5.80 4.59
N LEU A 192 15.99 -5.27 4.62
CA LEU A 192 17.20 -6.06 4.75
C LEU A 192 17.24 -6.80 6.10
N ASN A 193 16.92 -6.11 7.19
CA ASN A 193 16.83 -6.72 8.51
C ASN A 193 15.81 -7.85 8.56
N TYR A 194 14.62 -7.64 7.98
CA TYR A 194 13.58 -8.66 7.87
C TYR A 194 14.07 -9.90 7.12
N PHE A 195 14.73 -9.71 5.97
CA PHE A 195 15.30 -10.84 5.21
C PHE A 195 16.35 -11.60 6.03
N CYS A 196 17.27 -10.89 6.68
CA CYS A 196 18.26 -11.51 7.56
C CYS A 196 17.60 -12.29 8.69
N GLN A 197 16.57 -11.75 9.34
CA GLN A 197 15.82 -12.47 10.38
C GLN A 197 15.15 -13.72 9.83
N CYS A 198 14.50 -13.67 8.68
CA CYS A 198 13.91 -14.85 8.04
C CYS A 198 14.95 -15.97 7.85
N VAL A 199 16.16 -15.62 7.41
CA VAL A 199 17.25 -16.59 7.20
C VAL A 199 17.75 -17.16 8.53
N LEU A 200 18.01 -16.31 9.54
CA LEU A 200 18.54 -16.69 10.85
C LEU A 200 17.55 -17.57 11.63
N THR A 201 16.28 -17.21 11.59
CA THR A 201 15.22 -17.94 12.32
C THR A 201 14.65 -19.11 11.52
N LYS A 202 15.07 -19.29 10.26
CA LYS A 202 14.52 -20.28 9.31
C LYS A 202 13.01 -20.15 9.10
N THR A 203 12.49 -18.91 9.19
CA THR A 203 11.07 -18.61 8.99
C THR A 203 10.85 -18.13 7.55
N PRO A 204 9.95 -18.77 6.77
CA PRO A 204 9.68 -18.35 5.41
C PRO A 204 9.17 -16.89 5.36
N PRO A 205 9.66 -16.07 4.40
CA PRO A 205 9.20 -14.70 4.27
C PRO A 205 7.74 -14.64 3.81
N VAL A 206 6.96 -13.75 4.43
CA VAL A 206 5.58 -13.40 4.05
C VAL A 206 5.59 -12.07 3.32
N ARG A 207 6.12 -11.03 3.97
CA ARG A 207 6.26 -9.69 3.43
C ARG A 207 7.29 -9.66 2.31
N GLY A 208 6.91 -9.16 1.14
CA GLY A 208 7.79 -9.16 -0.04
C GLY A 208 8.13 -10.56 -0.58
N SER A 209 7.39 -11.60 -0.19
CA SER A 209 7.57 -12.97 -0.70
C SER A 209 7.30 -13.06 -2.21
N LEU A 210 7.68 -14.19 -2.82
CA LEU A 210 7.38 -14.44 -4.23
C LEU A 210 5.87 -14.51 -4.52
N VAL A 211 5.06 -14.93 -3.55
CA VAL A 211 3.59 -14.91 -3.66
C VAL A 211 3.08 -13.47 -3.66
N PHE A 212 3.58 -12.65 -2.74
CA PHE A 212 3.29 -11.22 -2.69
C PHE A 212 3.70 -10.50 -3.99
N ALA A 213 4.89 -10.80 -4.51
CA ALA A 213 5.40 -10.25 -5.78
C ALA A 213 4.53 -10.66 -6.97
N ARG A 214 4.09 -11.91 -7.02
CA ARG A 214 3.17 -12.41 -8.05
C ARG A 214 1.86 -11.61 -8.06
N GLN A 215 1.29 -11.33 -6.90
CA GLN A 215 0.08 -10.53 -6.82
C GLN A 215 0.26 -9.11 -7.36
N ILE A 216 1.37 -8.44 -7.02
CA ILE A 216 1.69 -7.13 -7.59
C ILE A 216 1.79 -7.20 -9.12
N THR A 217 2.44 -8.24 -9.66
CA THR A 217 2.54 -8.44 -11.11
C THR A 217 1.16 -8.67 -11.75
N GLN A 218 0.29 -9.45 -11.11
CA GLN A 218 -1.09 -9.65 -11.58
C GLN A 218 -1.90 -8.34 -11.60
N VAL A 219 -1.73 -7.48 -10.59
CA VAL A 219 -2.34 -6.15 -10.57
C VAL A 219 -1.81 -5.28 -11.71
N PHE A 220 -0.50 -5.34 -11.98
CA PHE A 220 0.11 -4.64 -13.12
C PHE A 220 -0.54 -5.02 -14.44
N GLU A 221 -0.58 -6.32 -14.73
CA GLU A 221 -1.17 -6.85 -15.95
C GLU A 221 -2.66 -6.48 -16.07
N ALA A 222 -3.42 -6.68 -14.98
CA ALA A 222 -4.84 -6.38 -14.95
C ALA A 222 -5.14 -4.89 -15.20
N ALA A 223 -4.37 -3.98 -14.61
CA ALA A 223 -4.54 -2.54 -14.83
C ALA A 223 -4.27 -2.14 -16.29
N LEU A 224 -3.24 -2.73 -16.91
CA LEU A 224 -2.88 -2.45 -18.30
C LEU A 224 -3.95 -2.91 -19.32
N ILE A 225 -4.70 -3.98 -19.03
CA ILE A 225 -5.73 -4.53 -19.93
C ILE A 225 -7.15 -4.14 -19.55
N SER A 226 -7.34 -3.41 -18.44
CA SER A 226 -8.67 -3.12 -17.88
C SER A 226 -9.55 -2.30 -18.82
N GLU A 227 -9.02 -1.22 -19.43
CA GLU A 227 -9.80 -0.33 -20.29
C GLU A 227 -11.16 0.08 -19.68
N GLY A 228 -11.16 0.33 -18.36
CA GLY A 228 -12.37 0.68 -17.60
C GLY A 228 -13.26 -0.51 -17.21
N LYS A 229 -12.87 -1.73 -17.53
CA LYS A 229 -13.60 -2.95 -17.16
C LYS A 229 -12.97 -3.63 -15.96
N GLU A 230 -13.76 -4.30 -15.15
CA GLU A 230 -13.30 -5.08 -14.02
C GLU A 230 -12.57 -6.36 -14.49
N ILE A 231 -11.33 -6.51 -14.08
CA ILE A 231 -10.50 -7.68 -14.35
C ILE A 231 -10.29 -8.47 -13.05
N PHE A 232 -10.80 -9.67 -13.00
CA PHE A 232 -10.60 -10.58 -11.87
C PHE A 232 -9.23 -11.23 -11.94
N LEU A 233 -8.50 -11.18 -10.83
CA LEU A 233 -7.22 -11.85 -10.73
C LEU A 233 -7.45 -13.35 -10.56
N LYS A 234 -6.78 -14.16 -11.41
CA LYS A 234 -6.90 -15.61 -11.34
C LYS A 234 -6.03 -16.14 -10.20
N GLU A 235 -6.62 -16.95 -9.32
CA GLU A 235 -5.85 -17.88 -8.51
C GLU A 235 -5.17 -18.87 -9.47
N LYS A 236 -3.91 -18.64 -9.78
CA LYS A 236 -3.10 -19.70 -10.39
C LYS A 236 -2.48 -20.51 -9.25
N ILE A 237 -3.01 -21.69 -9.08
CA ILE A 237 -2.43 -22.80 -8.29
C ILE A 237 -0.99 -23.07 -8.72
#